data_9a9a9dfeb7ef01385b56e3a9eef56d08
#
_entry.id   9a9a9dfeb7ef01385b56e3a9eef56d08
#
_cell.length_a   1.000
_cell.length_b   1.000
_cell.length_c   1.000
_cell.angle_alpha   90.00
_cell.angle_beta   90.00
_cell.angle_gamma   90.00
#
_symmetry.space_group_name_H-M   'P 1'
#
loop_
_entity.id
_entity.type
_entity.pdbx_description
1 polymer ?
#
loop_
_entity_poly.entity_id
_entity_poly.type
_entity_poly.pdbx_seq_one_letter_code
_entity_poly.pdbx_strand_id
1 'polypeptide(L)'
;MSAGKIVQIIGAVIDVEFPQDAVPKVYDALKVESGLTLEVQQQLGGGVVRCIALGASDGLKRGLKVENTNDPIQVPVGTKTLGRIMNVLGEPIDEQGPIGEEERWAIHRSAPSYEEQSNSTELLETGIKVIDLICPFAKGGKVGLFGGAGVGKTVNMMELIRNIAIEHSGYSVFAGVGERTREGNDFYHEMKDSNVLDKVSLVYGQMNEPPGNRLRVALTGLTMAEKFRDEGRDVLFFVDNIYRYTLAGTEVSALLGRMPSAVGYQPTLAEEMGVLQERITSTKTGSITSVQAVYVPADDLTDPSPATTFAHLDSTVVLSRQIASLGIYPAVDPLDSTSRQLDPLVVGQEHYDIARGVQGILQRYKELKDIIAILGMDELSEEDKLVVARARKIERFLSQPFFVAEVFNGTPGKYVPLKETIRGFKGILSGDYDHIPEQAFYMVGSIDEALEKAKNM
;
A
#
# COMPACT_ATOMS: atom_id res chain seq x y z
N MET A 1 11.91 37.26 8.59
CA MET A 1 11.15 36.56 7.55
C MET A 1 10.86 37.49 6.41
N SER A 2 11.11 37.06 5.16
CA SER A 2 10.79 37.84 3.98
C SER A 2 9.28 37.80 3.71
N ALA A 3 8.69 38.93 3.44
CA ALA A 3 7.26 39.06 3.20
C ALA A 3 6.97 39.35 1.73
N GLY A 4 6.03 38.67 1.18
CA GLY A 4 5.49 38.86 -0.14
C GLY A 4 3.99 39.18 -0.09
N LYS A 5 3.40 39.33 -1.24
CA LYS A 5 1.96 39.56 -1.37
C LYS A 5 1.38 38.76 -2.57
N ILE A 6 0.15 38.32 -2.44
CA ILE A 6 -0.56 37.63 -3.51
C ILE A 6 -0.83 38.60 -4.66
N VAL A 7 -0.46 38.23 -5.88
CA VAL A 7 -0.67 39.01 -7.10
C VAL A 7 -1.67 38.37 -8.06
N GLN A 8 -1.85 37.06 -8.01
CA GLN A 8 -2.81 36.33 -8.87
C GLN A 8 -3.33 35.09 -8.18
N ILE A 9 -4.60 34.79 -8.39
CA ILE A 9 -5.28 33.58 -7.87
C ILE A 9 -6.03 32.93 -9.03
N ILE A 10 -5.65 31.67 -9.34
CA ILE A 10 -6.32 30.85 -10.34
C ILE A 10 -6.67 29.52 -9.68
N GLY A 11 -7.85 29.44 -9.03
CA GLY A 11 -8.25 28.25 -8.29
C GLY A 11 -7.24 27.88 -7.20
N ALA A 12 -6.64 26.70 -7.30
CA ALA A 12 -5.63 26.22 -6.34
C ALA A 12 -4.20 26.72 -6.64
N VAL A 13 -4.01 27.50 -7.69
CA VAL A 13 -2.71 28.08 -8.05
C VAL A 13 -2.67 29.54 -7.63
N ILE A 14 -1.67 29.91 -6.84
CA ILE A 14 -1.51 31.23 -6.26
C ILE A 14 -0.14 31.77 -6.66
N ASP A 15 -0.13 32.97 -7.29
CA ASP A 15 1.11 33.68 -7.60
C ASP A 15 1.40 34.72 -6.52
N VAL A 16 2.61 34.71 -6.01
CA VAL A 16 3.07 35.57 -4.93
C VAL A 16 4.31 36.32 -5.38
N GLU A 17 4.32 37.62 -5.16
CA GLU A 17 5.47 38.50 -5.48
C GLU A 17 6.28 38.78 -4.22
N PHE A 18 7.60 38.57 -4.32
CA PHE A 18 8.57 38.84 -3.28
C PHE A 18 9.62 39.87 -3.80
N PRO A 19 10.33 40.57 -2.89
CA PRO A 19 11.51 41.33 -3.30
C PRO A 19 12.52 40.43 -4.03
N GLN A 20 13.21 40.98 -5.03
CA GLN A 20 14.11 40.15 -5.88
C GLN A 20 15.29 39.52 -5.12
N ASP A 21 15.66 40.08 -4.01
CA ASP A 21 16.71 39.55 -3.12
C ASP A 21 16.18 38.50 -2.12
N ALA A 22 14.88 38.25 -2.12
CA ALA A 22 14.21 37.35 -1.16
C ALA A 22 13.23 36.40 -1.83
N VAL A 23 13.51 35.96 -3.06
CA VAL A 23 12.64 35.02 -3.80
C VAL A 23 12.70 33.65 -3.18
N PRO A 24 11.55 33.03 -2.83
CA PRO A 24 11.52 31.68 -2.30
C PRO A 24 12.05 30.61 -3.28
N LYS A 25 12.61 29.57 -2.72
CA LYS A 25 13.06 28.40 -3.49
C LYS A 25 11.88 27.51 -3.84
N VAL A 26 12.03 26.70 -4.88
CA VAL A 26 11.07 25.64 -5.20
C VAL A 26 10.93 24.71 -4.00
N TYR A 27 9.70 24.37 -3.68
CA TYR A 27 9.25 23.58 -2.53
C TYR A 27 9.24 24.32 -1.18
N ASP A 28 9.67 25.56 -1.10
CA ASP A 28 9.49 26.32 0.14
C ASP A 28 8.01 26.40 0.50
N ALA A 29 7.71 26.24 1.78
CA ALA A 29 6.38 26.46 2.32
C ALA A 29 6.17 27.93 2.65
N LEU A 30 5.06 28.49 2.17
CA LEU A 30 4.69 29.86 2.42
C LEU A 30 3.43 29.91 3.30
N LYS A 31 3.35 30.89 4.18
CA LYS A 31 2.17 31.11 5.04
C LYS A 31 1.47 32.38 4.64
N VAL A 32 0.21 32.25 4.21
CA VAL A 32 -0.66 33.41 3.96
C VAL A 32 -1.21 33.91 5.31
N GLU A 33 -1.43 35.20 5.44
CA GLU A 33 -1.99 35.77 6.69
C GLU A 33 -3.35 35.17 7.10
N SER A 34 -4.08 34.59 6.14
CA SER A 34 -5.33 33.84 6.41
C SER A 34 -5.11 32.50 7.08
N GLY A 35 -3.86 32.03 7.21
CA GLY A 35 -3.50 30.72 7.74
C GLY A 35 -3.27 29.64 6.70
N LEU A 36 -3.58 29.88 5.43
CA LEU A 36 -3.37 28.92 4.35
C LEU A 36 -1.87 28.70 4.09
N THR A 37 -1.48 27.44 3.88
CA THR A 37 -0.11 27.06 3.47
C THR A 37 -0.06 26.90 1.96
N LEU A 38 1.00 27.46 1.34
CA LEU A 38 1.29 27.31 -0.08
C LEU A 38 2.63 26.59 -0.24
N GLU A 39 2.79 25.87 -1.32
CA GLU A 39 4.07 25.29 -1.71
C GLU A 39 4.53 25.88 -3.04
N VAL A 40 5.74 26.38 -3.10
CA VAL A 40 6.32 26.96 -4.30
C VAL A 40 6.60 25.86 -5.33
N GLN A 41 6.06 26.02 -6.53
CA GLN A 41 6.25 25.09 -7.64
C GLN A 41 7.19 25.62 -8.72
N GLN A 42 7.15 26.93 -8.98
CA GLN A 42 7.92 27.56 -10.05
C GLN A 42 8.33 28.98 -9.64
N GLN A 43 9.50 29.40 -10.12
CA GLN A 43 9.92 30.79 -10.10
C GLN A 43 9.62 31.37 -11.48
N LEU A 44 8.76 32.39 -11.55
CA LEU A 44 8.35 33.00 -12.83
C LEU A 44 9.24 34.14 -13.30
N GLY A 45 10.18 34.57 -12.47
CA GLY A 45 10.98 35.78 -12.71
C GLY A 45 10.31 37.04 -12.16
N GLY A 46 11.07 38.13 -12.05
CA GLY A 46 10.55 39.38 -11.51
C GLY A 46 10.13 39.32 -10.03
N GLY A 47 10.64 38.35 -9.28
CA GLY A 47 10.26 38.15 -7.87
C GLY A 47 8.96 37.37 -7.67
N VAL A 48 8.32 36.92 -8.74
CA VAL A 48 7.05 36.21 -8.66
C VAL A 48 7.30 34.67 -8.61
N VAL A 49 6.66 34.03 -7.67
CA VAL A 49 6.65 32.53 -7.57
C VAL A 49 5.23 32.02 -7.73
N ARG A 50 5.12 30.89 -8.41
CA ARG A 50 3.84 30.18 -8.59
C ARG A 50 3.76 29.03 -7.62
N CYS A 51 2.67 29.00 -6.84
CA CYS A 51 2.47 28.06 -5.75
C CYS A 51 1.20 27.28 -5.93
N ILE A 52 1.14 26.10 -5.31
CA ILE A 52 -0.12 25.35 -5.13
C ILE A 52 -0.60 25.51 -3.68
N ALA A 53 -1.92 25.64 -3.53
CA ALA A 53 -2.55 25.73 -2.22
C ALA A 53 -2.66 24.35 -1.59
N LEU A 54 -2.33 24.25 -0.30
CA LEU A 54 -2.48 23.06 0.52
C LEU A 54 -3.66 23.20 1.48
N GLY A 55 -4.74 23.71 0.97
CA GLY A 55 -5.99 23.93 1.66
C GLY A 55 -6.94 24.72 0.76
N ALA A 56 -8.13 25.01 1.27
CA ALA A 56 -9.12 25.77 0.52
C ALA A 56 -8.62 27.20 0.24
N SER A 57 -8.67 27.60 -1.02
CA SER A 57 -8.29 28.93 -1.47
C SER A 57 -9.44 29.95 -1.48
N ASP A 58 -10.62 29.53 -1.05
CA ASP A 58 -11.79 30.40 -1.00
C ASP A 58 -11.58 31.59 -0.08
N GLY A 59 -11.96 32.76 -0.56
CA GLY A 59 -11.80 34.00 0.21
C GLY A 59 -10.44 34.65 0.13
N LEU A 60 -9.49 34.09 -0.59
CA LEU A 60 -8.20 34.76 -0.85
C LEU A 60 -8.39 35.99 -1.74
N LYS A 61 -7.58 37.01 -1.48
CA LYS A 61 -7.59 38.27 -2.23
C LYS A 61 -6.19 38.65 -2.63
N ARG A 62 -6.07 39.38 -3.73
CA ARG A 62 -4.81 40.03 -4.10
C ARG A 62 -4.38 41.00 -2.97
N GLY A 63 -3.09 41.07 -2.76
CA GLY A 63 -2.52 41.97 -1.76
C GLY A 63 -2.40 41.36 -0.36
N LEU A 64 -2.95 40.19 -0.11
CA LEU A 64 -2.74 39.50 1.17
C LEU A 64 -1.26 39.22 1.38
N LYS A 65 -0.80 39.43 2.61
CA LYS A 65 0.58 39.22 3.01
C LYS A 65 0.89 37.70 3.07
N VAL A 66 2.06 37.34 2.55
CA VAL A 66 2.57 35.98 2.55
C VAL A 66 3.97 35.95 3.11
N GLU A 67 4.24 35.11 4.07
CA GLU A 67 5.55 34.92 4.67
C GLU A 67 6.20 33.63 4.15
N ASN A 68 7.50 33.72 3.82
CA ASN A 68 8.30 32.59 3.47
C ASN A 68 8.86 31.93 4.75
N THR A 69 8.58 30.64 4.95
CA THR A 69 9.15 29.89 6.08
C THR A 69 10.61 29.51 5.87
N ASN A 70 11.13 29.68 4.66
CA ASN A 70 12.48 29.30 4.20
C ASN A 70 12.78 27.79 4.27
N ASP A 71 11.77 26.98 4.48
CA ASP A 71 11.87 25.51 4.53
C ASP A 71 10.74 24.86 3.75
N PRO A 72 10.93 23.65 3.22
CA PRO A 72 9.81 22.85 2.73
C PRO A 72 8.80 22.56 3.82
N ILE A 73 7.64 22.02 3.45
CA ILE A 73 6.63 21.55 4.40
C ILE A 73 7.27 20.54 5.34
N GLN A 74 7.12 20.77 6.64
CA GLN A 74 7.59 19.87 7.67
C GLN A 74 6.41 19.24 8.41
N VAL A 75 6.53 17.97 8.74
CA VAL A 75 5.47 17.20 9.40
C VAL A 75 6.02 16.52 10.65
N PRO A 76 5.17 16.30 11.67
CA PRO A 76 5.61 15.59 12.86
C PRO A 76 5.96 14.14 12.51
N VAL A 77 6.98 13.61 13.15
CA VAL A 77 7.43 12.23 12.99
C VAL A 77 7.67 11.61 14.36
N GLY A 78 7.63 10.28 14.45
CA GLY A 78 7.88 9.57 15.69
C GLY A 78 6.64 8.90 16.26
N THR A 79 6.79 8.27 17.42
CA THR A 79 5.77 7.41 18.03
C THR A 79 4.49 8.14 18.44
N LYS A 80 4.53 9.46 18.64
CA LYS A 80 3.33 10.23 18.97
C LYS A 80 2.34 10.38 17.81
N THR A 81 2.76 10.06 16.58
CA THR A 81 1.87 10.00 15.41
C THR A 81 1.04 8.72 15.37
N LEU A 82 1.44 7.69 16.12
CA LEU A 82 0.74 6.41 16.14
C LEU A 82 -0.68 6.55 16.75
N GLY A 83 -1.64 5.93 16.08
CA GLY A 83 -3.04 6.01 16.47
C GLY A 83 -3.72 7.30 16.09
N ARG A 84 -3.06 8.21 15.40
CA ARG A 84 -3.58 9.53 15.07
C ARG A 84 -3.87 9.64 13.56
N ILE A 85 -4.86 10.46 13.26
CA ILE A 85 -5.20 10.84 11.88
C ILE A 85 -4.76 12.29 11.66
N MET A 86 -3.97 12.50 10.61
CA MET A 86 -3.41 13.80 10.28
C MET A 86 -3.72 14.15 8.82
N ASN A 87 -3.68 15.46 8.52
CA ASN A 87 -3.77 15.94 7.15
C ASN A 87 -2.38 16.00 6.49
N VAL A 88 -2.31 16.56 5.28
CA VAL A 88 -1.05 16.69 4.52
C VAL A 88 0.03 17.49 5.26
N LEU A 89 -0.35 18.42 6.12
CA LEU A 89 0.57 19.24 6.92
C LEU A 89 0.94 18.58 8.25
N GLY A 90 0.44 17.38 8.52
CA GLY A 90 0.66 16.70 9.79
C GLY A 90 -0.18 17.25 10.93
N GLU A 91 -1.20 18.05 10.64
CA GLU A 91 -2.14 18.54 11.64
C GLU A 91 -3.19 17.48 11.97
N PRO A 92 -3.56 17.31 13.26
CA PRO A 92 -4.54 16.31 13.64
C PRO A 92 -5.95 16.67 13.14
N ILE A 93 -6.68 15.67 12.64
CA ILE A 93 -8.06 15.80 12.18
C ILE A 93 -9.00 14.82 12.87
N ASP A 94 -8.53 14.17 13.94
CA ASP A 94 -9.26 13.14 14.70
C ASP A 94 -9.89 13.66 16.00
N GLU A 95 -9.82 14.96 16.24
CA GLU A 95 -10.35 15.61 17.44
C GLU A 95 -9.76 15.08 18.76
N GLN A 96 -8.55 14.49 18.71
CA GLN A 96 -7.85 13.95 19.88
C GLN A 96 -6.78 14.90 20.44
N GLY A 97 -6.82 16.16 20.08
CA GLY A 97 -5.86 17.16 20.53
C GLY A 97 -4.58 17.18 19.69
N PRO A 98 -3.61 18.06 20.04
CA PRO A 98 -2.37 18.18 19.29
C PRO A 98 -1.54 16.90 19.32
N ILE A 99 -0.72 16.70 18.28
CA ILE A 99 0.17 15.54 18.18
C ILE A 99 1.28 15.58 19.24
N GLY A 100 1.65 16.78 19.69
CA GLY A 100 2.73 16.99 20.64
C GLY A 100 3.94 17.64 19.98
N GLU A 101 4.85 18.11 20.80
CA GLU A 101 6.09 18.71 20.35
C GLU A 101 7.12 17.64 20.05
N GLU A 102 7.02 17.07 18.86
CA GLU A 102 8.01 16.10 18.40
C GLU A 102 8.89 16.71 17.32
N GLU A 103 9.89 15.94 16.97
CA GLU A 103 10.74 16.21 15.82
C GLU A 103 9.89 16.33 14.56
N ARG A 104 10.21 17.30 13.72
CA ARG A 104 9.53 17.53 12.45
C ARG A 104 10.54 17.36 11.31
N TRP A 105 10.11 16.66 10.28
CA TRP A 105 10.94 16.41 9.10
C TRP A 105 10.28 16.98 7.84
N ALA A 106 11.11 17.46 6.92
CA ALA A 106 10.65 17.89 5.61
C ALA A 106 10.12 16.73 4.79
N ILE A 107 9.01 16.95 4.08
CA ILE A 107 8.42 15.90 3.22
C ILE A 107 9.22 15.69 1.92
N HIS A 108 9.97 16.69 1.48
CA HIS A 108 10.88 16.59 0.33
C HIS A 108 12.25 16.17 0.83
N ARG A 109 12.55 14.89 0.68
CA ARG A 109 13.81 14.29 1.12
C ARG A 109 14.39 13.45 -0.01
N SER A 110 15.72 13.35 -0.04
CA SER A 110 16.41 12.48 -0.97
C SER A 110 16.22 11.00 -0.59
N ALA A 111 16.19 10.14 -1.59
CA ALA A 111 16.27 8.70 -1.35
C ALA A 111 17.59 8.35 -0.65
N PRO A 112 17.64 7.25 0.12
CA PRO A 112 18.89 6.80 0.73
C PRO A 112 19.99 6.60 -0.31
N SER A 113 21.23 6.97 0.06
CA SER A 113 22.40 6.80 -0.81
C SER A 113 22.72 5.31 -1.00
N TYR A 114 23.53 5.00 -2.00
CA TYR A 114 24.00 3.64 -2.24
C TYR A 114 24.66 3.00 -1.00
N GLU A 115 25.38 3.81 -0.23
CA GLU A 115 26.07 3.34 0.98
C GLU A 115 25.10 3.01 2.12
N GLU A 116 23.96 3.71 2.18
CA GLU A 116 22.94 3.51 3.21
C GLU A 116 22.03 2.33 2.90
N GLN A 117 21.89 1.96 1.63
CA GLN A 117 21.00 0.88 1.23
C GLN A 117 21.53 -0.50 1.66
N SER A 118 20.62 -1.38 2.01
CA SER A 118 20.94 -2.78 2.29
C SER A 118 21.18 -3.53 0.98
N ASN A 119 22.24 -4.32 0.95
CA ASN A 119 22.56 -5.18 -0.19
C ASN A 119 21.96 -6.58 -0.05
N SER A 120 21.36 -6.90 1.10
CA SER A 120 20.75 -8.20 1.32
C SER A 120 19.30 -8.23 0.85
N THR A 121 18.92 -9.31 0.16
CA THR A 121 17.56 -9.59 -0.20
C THR A 121 16.94 -10.44 0.90
N GLU A 122 16.20 -9.81 1.82
CA GLU A 122 15.50 -10.51 2.88
C GLU A 122 14.00 -10.55 2.55
N LEU A 123 13.37 -11.66 2.88
CA LEU A 123 11.92 -11.79 2.77
C LEU A 123 11.24 -11.23 4.01
N LEU A 124 10.11 -10.56 3.80
CA LEU A 124 9.22 -10.15 4.89
C LEU A 124 8.15 -11.24 5.03
N GLU A 125 8.25 -12.02 6.10
CA GLU A 125 7.30 -13.06 6.42
C GLU A 125 6.01 -12.43 6.96
N THR A 126 4.90 -12.64 6.26
CA THR A 126 3.61 -12.01 6.61
C THR A 126 2.74 -12.86 7.53
N GLY A 127 3.02 -14.16 7.61
CA GLY A 127 2.19 -15.12 8.34
C GLY A 127 0.91 -15.50 7.61
N ILE A 128 0.74 -15.03 6.38
CA ILE A 128 -0.40 -15.36 5.51
C ILE A 128 0.08 -16.37 4.48
N LYS A 129 -0.43 -17.60 4.54
CA LYS A 129 0.06 -18.71 3.72
C LYS A 129 0.15 -18.40 2.23
N VAL A 130 -0.92 -17.89 1.65
CA VAL A 130 -0.97 -17.65 0.21
C VAL A 130 0.04 -16.58 -0.23
N ILE A 131 0.24 -15.55 0.57
CA ILE A 131 1.19 -14.48 0.27
C ILE A 131 2.62 -15.02 0.37
N ASP A 132 2.95 -15.65 1.48
CA ASP A 132 4.33 -16.10 1.72
C ASP A 132 4.76 -17.22 0.77
N LEU A 133 3.82 -18.06 0.33
CA LEU A 133 4.11 -19.13 -0.62
C LEU A 133 4.21 -18.64 -2.06
N ILE A 134 3.20 -17.89 -2.52
CA ILE A 134 2.99 -17.59 -3.96
C ILE A 134 3.57 -16.23 -4.36
N CYS A 135 3.39 -15.21 -3.53
CA CYS A 135 3.83 -13.86 -3.84
C CYS A 135 4.59 -13.23 -2.65
N PRO A 136 5.69 -13.85 -2.22
CA PRO A 136 6.43 -13.39 -1.05
C PRO A 136 6.89 -11.94 -1.19
N PHE A 137 6.86 -11.21 -0.07
CA PHE A 137 7.29 -9.82 -0.01
C PHE A 137 8.78 -9.75 0.29
N ALA A 138 9.47 -8.83 -0.37
CA ALA A 138 10.83 -8.47 0.00
C ALA A 138 10.79 -7.33 1.02
N LYS A 139 11.64 -7.38 2.03
CA LYS A 139 11.86 -6.20 2.89
C LYS A 139 12.41 -5.06 2.04
N GLY A 140 11.79 -3.90 2.14
CA GLY A 140 12.11 -2.76 1.29
C GLY A 140 11.52 -2.85 -0.11
N GLY A 141 10.73 -3.87 -0.39
CA GLY A 141 10.06 -4.07 -1.67
C GLY A 141 8.76 -3.28 -1.80
N LYS A 142 8.27 -3.24 -3.03
CA LYS A 142 7.04 -2.54 -3.39
C LYS A 142 6.02 -3.55 -3.88
N VAL A 143 4.89 -3.60 -3.18
CA VAL A 143 3.81 -4.55 -3.46
C VAL A 143 2.60 -3.81 -4.02
N GLY A 144 2.11 -4.25 -5.17
CA GLY A 144 0.85 -3.77 -5.71
C GLY A 144 -0.30 -4.65 -5.24
N LEU A 145 -1.35 -4.04 -4.71
CA LEU A 145 -2.55 -4.72 -4.27
C LEU A 145 -3.69 -4.38 -5.22
N PHE A 146 -4.18 -5.39 -5.93
CA PHE A 146 -5.26 -5.26 -6.91
C PHE A 146 -6.51 -5.93 -6.37
N GLY A 147 -7.65 -5.29 -6.54
CA GLY A 147 -8.92 -5.89 -6.16
C GLY A 147 -10.04 -4.88 -6.19
N GLY A 148 -11.22 -5.34 -6.58
CA GLY A 148 -12.43 -4.54 -6.56
C GLY A 148 -13.01 -4.38 -5.16
N ALA A 149 -14.18 -3.79 -5.07
CA ALA A 149 -14.91 -3.65 -3.81
C ALA A 149 -15.36 -5.02 -3.27
N GLY A 150 -15.34 -5.18 -1.96
CA GLY A 150 -15.88 -6.36 -1.28
C GLY A 150 -15.02 -7.62 -1.33
N VAL A 151 -13.74 -7.52 -1.70
CA VAL A 151 -12.82 -8.66 -1.77
C VAL A 151 -11.88 -8.78 -0.57
N GLY A 152 -12.07 -7.95 0.47
CA GLY A 152 -11.28 -8.01 1.69
C GLY A 152 -9.97 -7.23 1.68
N LYS A 153 -9.84 -6.21 0.83
CA LYS A 153 -8.66 -5.35 0.77
C LYS A 153 -8.30 -4.77 2.14
N THR A 154 -9.26 -4.14 2.80
CA THR A 154 -9.08 -3.52 4.12
C THR A 154 -8.69 -4.53 5.19
N VAL A 155 -9.34 -5.69 5.22
CA VAL A 155 -9.06 -6.75 6.19
C VAL A 155 -7.64 -7.29 6.01
N ASN A 156 -7.19 -7.47 4.77
CA ASN A 156 -5.81 -7.86 4.49
C ASN A 156 -4.80 -6.83 4.97
N MET A 157 -5.06 -5.55 4.75
CA MET A 157 -4.19 -4.47 5.24
C MET A 157 -4.10 -4.49 6.77
N MET A 158 -5.22 -4.62 7.47
CA MET A 158 -5.25 -4.67 8.93
C MET A 158 -4.50 -5.89 9.49
N GLU A 159 -4.61 -7.05 8.83
CA GLU A 159 -3.88 -8.24 9.25
C GLU A 159 -2.37 -8.07 9.07
N LEU A 160 -1.94 -7.44 7.97
CA LEU A 160 -0.53 -7.12 7.76
C LEU A 160 -0.02 -6.15 8.84
N ILE A 161 -0.79 -5.13 9.18
CA ILE A 161 -0.45 -4.17 10.25
C ILE A 161 -0.28 -4.92 11.58
N ARG A 162 -1.22 -5.77 11.93
CA ARG A 162 -1.18 -6.56 13.16
C ARG A 162 0.06 -7.47 13.17
N ASN A 163 0.31 -8.20 12.09
CA ASN A 163 1.40 -9.16 12.03
C ASN A 163 2.78 -8.50 12.05
N ILE A 164 2.94 -7.37 11.36
CA ILE A 164 4.20 -6.63 11.42
C ILE A 164 4.45 -6.04 12.82
N ALA A 165 3.40 -5.61 13.50
CA ALA A 165 3.52 -5.03 14.83
C ALA A 165 3.89 -6.08 15.88
N ILE A 166 3.26 -7.24 15.86
CA ILE A 166 3.40 -8.26 16.90
C ILE A 166 4.59 -9.19 16.62
N GLU A 167 4.73 -9.66 15.38
CA GLU A 167 5.76 -10.65 15.04
C GLU A 167 7.11 -10.01 14.67
N HIS A 168 7.11 -8.78 14.17
CA HIS A 168 8.32 -8.09 13.73
C HIS A 168 8.63 -6.82 14.54
N SER A 169 7.82 -6.47 15.53
CA SER A 169 7.97 -5.26 16.34
C SER A 169 8.02 -3.98 15.51
N GLY A 170 7.34 -3.98 14.36
CA GLY A 170 7.32 -2.88 13.42
C GLY A 170 6.09 -1.98 13.57
N TYR A 171 6.13 -0.86 12.88
CA TYR A 171 5.01 0.06 12.80
C TYR A 171 4.54 0.19 11.35
N SER A 172 3.36 0.74 11.19
CA SER A 172 2.79 0.98 9.86
C SER A 172 2.39 2.43 9.70
N VAL A 173 2.39 2.89 8.47
CA VAL A 173 1.87 4.21 8.09
C VAL A 173 0.90 4.00 6.93
N PHE A 174 -0.27 4.61 7.05
CA PHE A 174 -1.29 4.55 6.00
C PHE A 174 -1.50 5.94 5.41
N ALA A 175 -1.32 6.08 4.10
CA ALA A 175 -1.59 7.30 3.36
C ALA A 175 -2.84 7.09 2.50
N GLY A 176 -3.94 7.74 2.89
CA GLY A 176 -5.18 7.77 2.12
C GLY A 176 -5.15 8.89 1.09
N VAL A 177 -4.97 8.54 -0.17
CA VAL A 177 -4.84 9.48 -1.28
C VAL A 177 -6.15 9.56 -2.06
N GLY A 178 -6.85 10.68 -1.95
CA GLY A 178 -8.10 10.92 -2.65
C GLY A 178 -9.25 10.00 -2.19
N GLU A 179 -9.18 9.48 -0.98
CA GLU A 179 -10.22 8.65 -0.38
C GLU A 179 -11.49 9.45 -0.10
N ARG A 180 -12.63 8.76 -0.08
CA ARG A 180 -13.86 9.34 0.43
C ARG A 180 -13.78 9.48 1.94
N THR A 181 -14.28 10.59 2.47
CA THR A 181 -14.30 10.87 3.91
C THR A 181 -14.92 9.71 4.71
N ARG A 182 -16.02 9.16 4.21
CA ARG A 182 -16.71 8.03 4.84
C ARG A 182 -15.81 6.79 4.93
N GLU A 183 -15.16 6.43 3.82
CA GLU A 183 -14.27 5.25 3.76
C GLU A 183 -13.09 5.39 4.73
N GLY A 184 -12.50 6.58 4.80
CA GLY A 184 -11.42 6.86 5.75
C GLY A 184 -11.87 6.77 7.21
N ASN A 185 -13.06 7.25 7.52
CA ASN A 185 -13.63 7.15 8.85
C ASN A 185 -13.99 5.71 9.23
N ASP A 186 -14.59 4.96 8.30
CA ASP A 186 -14.90 3.54 8.51
C ASP A 186 -13.62 2.74 8.76
N PHE A 187 -12.57 2.99 8.01
CA PHE A 187 -11.27 2.33 8.19
C PHE A 187 -10.66 2.63 9.57
N TYR A 188 -10.74 3.87 10.02
CA TYR A 188 -10.29 4.25 11.37
C TYR A 188 -11.02 3.46 12.46
N HIS A 189 -12.34 3.39 12.38
CA HIS A 189 -13.15 2.65 13.37
C HIS A 189 -12.87 1.13 13.30
N GLU A 190 -12.73 0.55 12.11
CA GLU A 190 -12.38 -0.86 11.96
C GLU A 190 -11.03 -1.20 12.58
N MET A 191 -10.04 -0.33 12.42
CA MET A 191 -8.72 -0.51 13.06
C MET A 191 -8.80 -0.40 14.57
N LYS A 192 -9.62 0.51 15.08
CA LYS A 192 -9.86 0.67 16.52
C LYS A 192 -10.51 -0.57 17.11
N ASP A 193 -11.55 -1.08 16.46
CA ASP A 193 -12.27 -2.29 16.88
C ASP A 193 -11.40 -3.55 16.83
N SER A 194 -10.47 -3.60 15.88
CA SER A 194 -9.53 -4.72 15.72
C SER A 194 -8.26 -4.58 16.57
N ASN A 195 -8.14 -3.55 17.38
CA ASN A 195 -7.01 -3.28 18.28
C ASN A 195 -5.66 -3.12 17.56
N VAL A 196 -5.64 -2.57 16.34
CA VAL A 196 -4.42 -2.31 15.60
C VAL A 196 -4.12 -0.82 15.43
N LEU A 197 -5.03 0.05 15.84
CA LEU A 197 -4.93 1.49 15.64
C LEU A 197 -3.66 2.10 16.26
N ASP A 198 -3.26 1.64 17.44
CA ASP A 198 -2.07 2.12 18.16
C ASP A 198 -0.73 1.73 17.50
N LYS A 199 -0.78 0.96 16.42
CA LYS A 199 0.40 0.51 15.66
C LYS A 199 0.55 1.20 14.31
N VAL A 200 -0.34 2.13 13.97
CA VAL A 200 -0.37 2.77 12.66
C VAL A 200 -0.56 4.28 12.77
N SER A 201 0.17 5.03 11.92
CA SER A 201 -0.04 6.46 11.72
C SER A 201 -0.86 6.65 10.45
N LEU A 202 -1.88 7.50 10.51
CA LEU A 202 -2.80 7.73 9.40
C LEU A 202 -2.67 9.16 8.89
N VAL A 203 -2.48 9.31 7.58
CA VAL A 203 -2.51 10.63 6.92
C VAL A 203 -3.51 10.59 5.77
N TYR A 204 -4.41 11.56 5.74
CA TYR A 204 -5.47 11.63 4.73
C TYR A 204 -5.39 12.91 3.91
N GLY A 205 -5.37 12.75 2.58
CA GLY A 205 -5.65 13.78 1.61
C GLY A 205 -6.91 13.36 0.86
N GLN A 206 -8.06 13.81 1.35
CA GLN A 206 -9.35 13.29 0.92
C GLN A 206 -9.80 13.83 -0.43
N MET A 207 -10.81 13.18 -1.02
CA MET A 207 -11.32 13.48 -2.35
C MET A 207 -11.80 14.95 -2.51
N ASN A 208 -12.33 15.53 -1.44
CA ASN A 208 -12.84 16.90 -1.42
C ASN A 208 -11.77 17.97 -1.19
N GLU A 209 -10.54 17.57 -0.88
CA GLU A 209 -9.44 18.50 -0.68
C GLU A 209 -8.80 18.90 -2.00
N PRO A 210 -8.12 20.06 -2.06
CA PRO A 210 -7.44 20.52 -3.27
C PRO A 210 -6.40 19.53 -3.81
N PRO A 211 -6.06 19.59 -5.10
CA PRO A 211 -5.11 18.65 -5.70
C PRO A 211 -3.72 18.66 -5.06
N GLY A 212 -3.28 19.81 -4.52
CA GLY A 212 -2.02 19.90 -3.79
C GLY A 212 -1.98 18.99 -2.57
N ASN A 213 -3.08 18.93 -1.80
CA ASN A 213 -3.21 18.06 -0.65
C ASN A 213 -3.11 16.59 -1.04
N ARG A 214 -3.83 16.20 -2.07
CA ARG A 214 -3.84 14.81 -2.58
C ARG A 214 -2.50 14.40 -3.19
N LEU A 215 -1.77 15.33 -3.78
CA LEU A 215 -0.45 15.08 -4.36
C LEU A 215 0.63 14.90 -3.28
N ARG A 216 0.54 15.64 -2.18
CA ARG A 216 1.60 15.67 -1.15
C ARG A 216 1.36 14.73 0.03
N VAL A 217 0.15 14.25 0.24
CA VAL A 217 -0.18 13.39 1.40
C VAL A 217 0.64 12.09 1.41
N ALA A 218 0.92 11.50 0.26
CA ALA A 218 1.76 10.31 0.17
C ALA A 218 3.18 10.58 0.65
N LEU A 219 3.75 11.76 0.33
CA LEU A 219 5.06 12.17 0.82
C LEU A 219 5.06 12.41 2.33
N THR A 220 3.97 12.95 2.86
CA THR A 220 3.79 13.13 4.31
C THR A 220 3.86 11.77 5.02
N GLY A 221 3.09 10.80 4.56
CA GLY A 221 3.10 9.45 5.12
C GLY A 221 4.45 8.77 4.98
N LEU A 222 5.08 8.88 3.83
CA LEU A 222 6.41 8.32 3.59
C LEU A 222 7.47 8.90 4.53
N THR A 223 7.41 10.19 4.81
CA THR A 223 8.32 10.86 5.76
C THR A 223 8.17 10.28 7.16
N MET A 224 6.95 10.02 7.61
CA MET A 224 6.70 9.35 8.89
C MET A 224 7.26 7.93 8.91
N ALA A 225 7.10 7.20 7.82
CA ALA A 225 7.65 5.85 7.67
C ALA A 225 9.18 5.86 7.70
N GLU A 226 9.82 6.84 7.08
CA GLU A 226 11.28 6.97 7.07
C GLU A 226 11.86 7.19 8.47
N LYS A 227 11.16 7.90 9.34
CA LYS A 227 11.57 8.07 10.73
C LYS A 227 11.61 6.73 11.46
N PHE A 228 10.57 5.93 11.34
CA PHE A 228 10.53 4.61 11.97
C PHE A 228 11.60 3.67 11.40
N ARG A 229 11.83 3.72 10.09
CA ARG A 229 12.93 2.95 9.46
C ARG A 229 14.28 3.32 10.03
N ASP A 230 14.56 4.62 10.15
CA ASP A 230 15.85 5.13 10.64
C ASP A 230 16.07 4.78 12.13
N GLU A 231 14.99 4.52 12.86
CA GLU A 231 15.05 4.01 14.24
C GLU A 231 15.32 2.49 14.32
N GLY A 232 15.50 1.82 13.17
CA GLY A 232 15.82 0.40 13.10
C GLY A 232 14.62 -0.53 12.99
N ARG A 233 13.45 -0.03 12.60
CA ARG A 233 12.23 -0.82 12.52
C ARG A 233 11.93 -1.30 11.10
N ASP A 234 11.20 -2.39 11.02
CA ASP A 234 10.54 -2.83 9.78
C ASP A 234 9.19 -2.13 9.68
N VAL A 235 9.02 -1.32 8.64
CA VAL A 235 7.85 -0.47 8.48
C VAL A 235 7.03 -0.95 7.29
N LEU A 236 5.72 -1.01 7.45
CA LEU A 236 4.77 -1.12 6.33
C LEU A 236 4.24 0.26 5.99
N PHE A 237 4.31 0.60 4.72
CA PHE A 237 3.78 1.84 4.19
C PHE A 237 2.66 1.54 3.18
N PHE A 238 1.44 1.92 3.54
CA PHE A 238 0.26 1.71 2.70
C PHE A 238 -0.10 2.98 1.95
N VAL A 239 -0.36 2.85 0.66
CA VAL A 239 -0.88 3.95 -0.18
C VAL A 239 -2.20 3.49 -0.81
N ASP A 240 -3.27 4.13 -0.49
CA ASP A 240 -4.58 3.82 -1.07
C ASP A 240 -5.20 5.09 -1.64
N ASN A 241 -5.16 5.27 -2.92
CA ASN A 241 -4.48 4.42 -3.88
C ASN A 241 -3.48 5.23 -4.71
N ILE A 242 -2.53 4.54 -5.29
CA ILE A 242 -1.44 5.18 -6.05
C ILE A 242 -1.95 5.85 -7.35
N TYR A 243 -3.03 5.36 -7.93
CA TYR A 243 -3.64 5.98 -9.12
C TYR A 243 -4.09 7.42 -8.84
N ARG A 244 -4.68 7.67 -7.68
CA ARG A 244 -5.13 9.02 -7.31
C ARG A 244 -3.97 9.97 -7.03
N TYR A 245 -2.82 9.44 -6.61
CA TYR A 245 -1.58 10.21 -6.55
C TYR A 245 -1.18 10.72 -7.95
N THR A 246 -1.22 9.86 -8.96
CA THR A 246 -0.93 10.26 -10.34
C THR A 246 -1.95 11.25 -10.89
N LEU A 247 -3.24 11.07 -10.59
CA LEU A 247 -4.29 12.01 -10.99
C LEU A 247 -4.13 13.39 -10.35
N ALA A 248 -3.77 13.45 -9.08
CA ALA A 248 -3.50 14.72 -8.42
C ALA A 248 -2.35 15.45 -9.09
N GLY A 249 -1.31 14.72 -9.48
CA GLY A 249 -0.21 15.27 -10.29
C GLY A 249 -0.66 15.79 -11.65
N THR A 250 -1.59 15.11 -12.30
CA THR A 250 -2.19 15.55 -13.58
C THR A 250 -2.94 16.87 -13.39
N GLU A 251 -3.77 16.97 -12.36
CA GLU A 251 -4.52 18.20 -12.06
C GLU A 251 -3.59 19.37 -11.76
N VAL A 252 -2.56 19.18 -10.94
CA VAL A 252 -1.58 20.21 -10.63
C VAL A 252 -0.82 20.64 -11.89
N SER A 253 -0.40 19.69 -12.72
CA SER A 253 0.31 19.99 -13.97
C SER A 253 -0.54 20.84 -14.92
N ALA A 254 -1.82 20.50 -15.05
CA ALA A 254 -2.76 21.28 -15.86
C ALA A 254 -2.94 22.70 -15.33
N LEU A 255 -3.10 22.86 -14.02
CA LEU A 255 -3.21 24.16 -13.36
C LEU A 255 -1.95 25.01 -13.51
N LEU A 256 -0.77 24.38 -13.55
CA LEU A 256 0.50 25.07 -13.79
C LEU A 256 0.73 25.39 -15.27
N GLY A 257 -0.17 25.00 -16.16
CA GLY A 257 -0.11 25.30 -17.59
C GLY A 257 0.93 24.48 -18.36
N ARG A 258 1.33 23.32 -17.85
CA ARG A 258 2.23 22.41 -18.56
C ARG A 258 1.49 21.71 -19.70
N MET A 259 2.19 21.48 -20.81
CA MET A 259 1.63 20.76 -21.94
C MET A 259 1.47 19.28 -21.56
N PRO A 260 0.24 18.70 -21.72
CA PRO A 260 0.04 17.31 -21.39
C PRO A 260 0.81 16.36 -22.34
N SER A 261 1.22 15.21 -21.81
CA SER A 261 1.80 14.14 -22.58
C SER A 261 0.69 13.26 -23.22
N ALA A 262 1.08 12.10 -23.75
CA ALA A 262 0.12 11.14 -24.32
C ALA A 262 -1.00 10.80 -23.32
N VAL A 263 -2.22 10.66 -23.82
CA VAL A 263 -3.43 10.30 -23.04
C VAL A 263 -3.80 11.35 -21.97
N GLY A 264 -3.20 12.55 -22.01
CA GLY A 264 -3.54 13.66 -21.13
C GLY A 264 -2.85 13.68 -19.78
N TYR A 265 -1.94 12.74 -19.51
CA TYR A 265 -1.15 12.75 -18.29
C TYR A 265 -0.07 13.83 -18.28
N GLN A 266 0.42 14.18 -17.09
CA GLN A 266 1.50 15.13 -16.92
C GLN A 266 2.81 14.63 -17.57
N PRO A 267 3.65 15.54 -18.12
CA PRO A 267 4.93 15.13 -18.68
C PRO A 267 5.92 14.64 -17.62
N THR A 268 5.68 14.98 -16.36
CA THR A 268 6.52 14.63 -15.20
C THR A 268 6.04 13.36 -14.47
N LEU A 269 5.15 12.57 -15.07
CA LEU A 269 4.56 11.38 -14.43
C LEU A 269 5.63 10.40 -13.92
N ALA A 270 6.57 10.04 -14.77
CA ALA A 270 7.62 9.08 -14.40
C ALA A 270 8.54 9.64 -13.31
N GLU A 271 8.85 10.93 -13.36
CA GLU A 271 9.67 11.60 -12.35
C GLU A 271 8.97 11.67 -11.00
N GLU A 272 7.70 12.07 -10.97
CA GLU A 272 6.90 12.12 -9.75
C GLU A 272 6.76 10.75 -9.10
N MET A 273 6.52 9.72 -9.90
CA MET A 273 6.46 8.34 -9.43
C MET A 273 7.81 7.88 -8.90
N GLY A 274 8.90 8.19 -9.60
CA GLY A 274 10.25 7.85 -9.18
C GLY A 274 10.64 8.51 -7.85
N VAL A 275 10.32 9.77 -7.67
CA VAL A 275 10.59 10.50 -6.42
C VAL A 275 9.93 9.82 -5.22
N LEU A 276 8.71 9.35 -5.38
CA LEU A 276 8.00 8.63 -4.31
C LEU A 276 8.60 7.22 -4.12
N GLN A 277 8.74 6.45 -5.19
CA GLN A 277 9.06 5.03 -5.12
C GLN A 277 10.51 4.76 -4.68
N GLU A 278 11.46 5.57 -5.11
CA GLU A 278 12.88 5.35 -4.78
C GLU A 278 13.22 5.58 -3.30
N ARG A 279 12.38 6.32 -2.58
CA ARG A 279 12.52 6.49 -1.13
C ARG A 279 12.07 5.25 -0.34
N ILE A 280 11.28 4.39 -0.97
CA ILE A 280 10.74 3.16 -0.37
C ILE A 280 11.77 2.05 -0.56
N THR A 281 12.60 1.84 0.44
CA THR A 281 13.70 0.87 0.34
C THR A 281 14.17 0.43 1.73
N SER A 282 14.94 -0.67 1.77
CA SER A 282 15.67 -1.09 2.95
C SER A 282 16.97 -0.34 3.07
N THR A 283 17.29 0.04 4.30
CA THR A 283 18.62 0.57 4.66
C THR A 283 19.31 -0.42 5.58
N LYS A 284 20.57 -0.13 5.93
CA LYS A 284 21.33 -0.94 6.90
C LYS A 284 20.72 -0.92 8.30
N THR A 285 19.86 0.04 8.61
CA THR A 285 19.22 0.20 9.92
C THR A 285 17.82 -0.40 9.99
N GLY A 286 17.02 -0.25 8.95
CA GLY A 286 15.63 -0.72 8.94
C GLY A 286 15.09 -0.85 7.53
N SER A 287 13.78 -1.09 7.41
CA SER A 287 13.14 -1.28 6.11
C SER A 287 11.81 -0.55 6.02
N ILE A 288 11.47 -0.12 4.79
CA ILE A 288 10.11 0.28 4.43
C ILE A 288 9.65 -0.66 3.31
N THR A 289 8.61 -1.41 3.57
CA THR A 289 7.93 -2.24 2.57
C THR A 289 6.60 -1.58 2.25
N SER A 290 6.33 -1.28 0.99
CA SER A 290 5.07 -0.62 0.63
C SER A 290 4.04 -1.62 0.11
N VAL A 291 2.79 -1.36 0.48
CA VAL A 291 1.61 -2.00 -0.11
C VAL A 291 0.77 -0.89 -0.74
N GLN A 292 0.71 -0.89 -2.05
CA GLN A 292 0.08 0.16 -2.82
C GLN A 292 -1.17 -0.39 -3.50
N ALA A 293 -2.33 0.13 -3.13
CA ALA A 293 -3.55 -0.21 -3.84
C ALA A 293 -3.48 0.41 -5.24
N VAL A 294 -3.64 -0.41 -6.27
CA VAL A 294 -3.54 0.00 -7.67
C VAL A 294 -4.90 -0.13 -8.32
N TYR A 295 -5.35 0.95 -8.94
CA TYR A 295 -6.52 0.96 -9.80
C TYR A 295 -6.08 1.00 -11.26
N VAL A 296 -6.68 0.16 -12.08
CA VAL A 296 -6.39 0.09 -13.52
C VAL A 296 -7.60 0.61 -14.29
N PRO A 297 -7.52 1.82 -14.87
CA PRO A 297 -8.65 2.40 -15.62
C PRO A 297 -9.06 1.51 -16.78
N ALA A 298 -10.36 1.19 -16.87
CA ALA A 298 -10.94 0.35 -17.92
C ALA A 298 -10.22 -1.00 -18.13
N ASP A 299 -9.59 -1.53 -17.09
CA ASP A 299 -8.78 -2.75 -17.13
C ASP A 299 -7.64 -2.70 -18.17
N ASP A 300 -7.21 -1.50 -18.55
CA ASP A 300 -6.13 -1.29 -19.52
C ASP A 300 -4.78 -1.15 -18.84
N LEU A 301 -4.01 -2.22 -18.82
CA LEU A 301 -2.66 -2.25 -18.24
C LEU A 301 -1.64 -1.40 -19.02
N THR A 302 -1.99 -0.96 -20.22
CA THR A 302 -1.13 -0.09 -21.04
C THR A 302 -1.32 1.39 -20.76
N ASP A 303 -2.35 1.75 -19.96
CA ASP A 303 -2.54 3.12 -19.50
C ASP A 303 -1.27 3.61 -18.80
N PRO A 304 -0.80 4.84 -19.06
CA PRO A 304 0.47 5.33 -18.50
C PRO A 304 0.59 5.29 -16.98
N SER A 305 -0.50 5.49 -16.23
CA SER A 305 -0.45 5.45 -14.78
C SER A 305 -0.14 4.06 -14.22
N PRO A 306 -0.93 3.00 -14.52
CA PRO A 306 -0.58 1.66 -14.07
C PRO A 306 0.74 1.17 -14.68
N ALA A 307 1.02 1.45 -15.94
CA ALA A 307 2.27 1.03 -16.59
C ALA A 307 3.50 1.58 -15.87
N THR A 308 3.49 2.86 -15.49
CA THR A 308 4.58 3.49 -14.73
C THR A 308 4.69 2.90 -13.33
N THR A 309 3.56 2.64 -12.67
CA THR A 309 3.53 2.01 -11.35
C THR A 309 4.11 0.59 -11.39
N PHE A 310 3.71 -0.22 -12.36
CA PHE A 310 4.19 -1.61 -12.49
C PHE A 310 5.70 -1.71 -12.64
N ALA A 311 6.34 -0.73 -13.26
CA ALA A 311 7.81 -0.71 -13.41
C ALA A 311 8.53 -0.71 -12.05
N HIS A 312 7.90 -0.24 -11.00
CA HIS A 312 8.46 -0.17 -9.65
C HIS A 312 8.08 -1.34 -8.75
N LEU A 313 7.06 -2.12 -9.11
CA LEU A 313 6.55 -3.18 -8.24
C LEU A 313 7.43 -4.43 -8.25
N ASP A 314 7.69 -4.97 -7.06
CA ASP A 314 8.40 -6.24 -6.87
C ASP A 314 7.45 -7.43 -6.77
N SER A 315 6.26 -7.19 -6.21
CA SER A 315 5.24 -8.22 -6.01
C SER A 315 3.85 -7.65 -6.35
N THR A 316 2.98 -8.54 -6.79
CA THR A 316 1.59 -8.20 -7.12
C THR A 316 0.66 -9.19 -6.42
N VAL A 317 -0.22 -8.67 -5.57
CA VAL A 317 -1.26 -9.46 -4.90
C VAL A 317 -2.60 -9.11 -5.55
N VAL A 318 -3.22 -10.09 -6.17
CA VAL A 318 -4.52 -9.93 -6.84
C VAL A 318 -5.61 -10.55 -5.97
N LEU A 319 -6.55 -9.74 -5.51
CA LEU A 319 -7.72 -10.20 -4.78
C LEU A 319 -8.85 -10.48 -5.78
N SER A 320 -9.37 -11.71 -5.74
CA SER A 320 -10.35 -12.21 -6.71
C SER A 320 -11.76 -12.28 -6.10
N ARG A 321 -12.72 -11.67 -6.78
CA ARG A 321 -14.12 -11.78 -6.41
C ARG A 321 -14.64 -13.22 -6.56
N GLN A 322 -14.14 -13.95 -7.53
CA GLN A 322 -14.52 -15.35 -7.73
C GLN A 322 -14.11 -16.22 -6.54
N ILE A 323 -12.88 -16.03 -6.05
CA ILE A 323 -12.37 -16.74 -4.87
C ILE A 323 -13.14 -16.31 -3.62
N ALA A 324 -13.44 -15.03 -3.46
CA ALA A 324 -14.26 -14.54 -2.35
C ALA A 324 -15.67 -15.16 -2.37
N SER A 325 -16.26 -15.33 -3.54
CA SER A 325 -17.58 -15.97 -3.68
C SER A 325 -17.62 -17.44 -3.28
N LEU A 326 -16.47 -18.12 -3.30
CA LEU A 326 -16.32 -19.48 -2.80
C LEU A 326 -16.13 -19.54 -1.28
N GLY A 327 -16.10 -18.39 -0.61
CA GLY A 327 -15.86 -18.31 0.83
C GLY A 327 -14.40 -18.49 1.24
N ILE A 328 -13.48 -18.43 0.30
CA ILE A 328 -12.05 -18.56 0.56
C ILE A 328 -11.47 -17.19 0.88
N TYR A 329 -11.01 -17.01 2.10
CA TYR A 329 -10.38 -15.78 2.58
C TYR A 329 -9.02 -16.08 3.25
N PRO A 330 -7.95 -15.29 2.96
CA PRO A 330 -7.92 -14.15 2.05
C PRO A 330 -8.18 -14.57 0.59
N ALA A 331 -8.89 -13.72 -0.15
CA ALA A 331 -9.30 -14.02 -1.53
C ALA A 331 -8.18 -13.74 -2.55
N VAL A 332 -6.96 -14.07 -2.21
CA VAL A 332 -5.78 -13.89 -3.07
C VAL A 332 -5.80 -14.93 -4.19
N ASP A 333 -5.71 -14.46 -5.44
CA ASP A 333 -5.62 -15.35 -6.59
C ASP A 333 -4.20 -15.90 -6.72
N PRO A 334 -3.99 -17.21 -6.51
CA PRO A 334 -2.65 -17.78 -6.55
C PRO A 334 -2.05 -17.91 -7.96
N LEU A 335 -2.88 -17.80 -9.00
CA LEU A 335 -2.43 -17.86 -10.38
C LEU A 335 -2.08 -16.49 -10.96
N ASP A 336 -2.84 -15.46 -10.58
CA ASP A 336 -2.64 -14.10 -11.07
C ASP A 336 -1.67 -13.27 -10.20
N SER A 337 -1.46 -13.69 -8.96
CA SER A 337 -0.51 -13.04 -8.07
C SER A 337 0.92 -13.48 -8.36
N THR A 338 1.86 -12.52 -8.34
CA THR A 338 3.26 -12.76 -8.71
C THR A 338 4.22 -12.09 -7.74
N SER A 339 5.47 -12.56 -7.73
CA SER A 339 6.56 -11.91 -7.01
C SER A 339 7.88 -12.21 -7.69
N ARG A 340 8.71 -11.17 -7.82
CA ARG A 340 10.10 -11.32 -8.28
C ARG A 340 10.94 -12.10 -7.28
N GLN A 341 10.50 -12.18 -6.02
CA GLN A 341 11.16 -12.93 -4.98
C GLN A 341 10.93 -14.45 -5.09
N LEU A 342 9.94 -14.88 -5.86
CA LEU A 342 9.69 -16.30 -6.10
C LEU A 342 10.68 -16.83 -7.15
N ASP A 343 11.90 -17.00 -6.71
CA ASP A 343 13.06 -17.43 -7.50
C ASP A 343 13.87 -18.40 -6.61
N PRO A 344 14.37 -19.52 -7.17
CA PRO A 344 15.12 -20.50 -6.38
C PRO A 344 16.33 -19.93 -5.66
N LEU A 345 16.94 -18.87 -6.22
CA LEU A 345 18.11 -18.20 -5.62
C LEU A 345 17.74 -17.34 -4.42
N VAL A 346 16.48 -16.96 -4.28
CA VAL A 346 15.99 -16.10 -3.19
C VAL A 346 15.30 -16.92 -2.12
N VAL A 347 14.29 -17.73 -2.50
CA VAL A 347 13.46 -18.48 -1.55
C VAL A 347 13.98 -19.90 -1.30
N GLY A 348 14.91 -20.37 -2.10
CA GLY A 348 15.39 -21.75 -2.07
C GLY A 348 14.61 -22.65 -3.04
N GLN A 349 15.22 -23.78 -3.40
CA GLN A 349 14.66 -24.69 -4.39
C GLN A 349 13.36 -25.34 -3.90
N GLU A 350 13.30 -25.76 -2.63
CA GLU A 350 12.12 -26.39 -2.06
C GLU A 350 10.88 -25.49 -2.11
N HIS A 351 10.99 -24.27 -1.62
CA HIS A 351 9.89 -23.31 -1.64
C HIS A 351 9.42 -23.03 -3.07
N TYR A 352 10.37 -22.81 -3.97
CA TYR A 352 10.07 -22.54 -5.39
C TYR A 352 9.31 -23.72 -6.03
N ASP A 353 9.80 -24.94 -5.84
CA ASP A 353 9.18 -26.14 -6.41
C ASP A 353 7.77 -26.38 -5.88
N ILE A 354 7.54 -26.16 -4.59
CA ILE A 354 6.24 -26.31 -3.97
C ILE A 354 5.26 -25.24 -4.49
N ALA A 355 5.69 -23.98 -4.55
CA ALA A 355 4.87 -22.90 -5.09
C ALA A 355 4.47 -23.17 -6.55
N ARG A 356 5.42 -23.57 -7.37
CA ARG A 356 5.15 -23.92 -8.79
C ARG A 356 4.28 -25.17 -8.91
N GLY A 357 4.46 -26.15 -8.04
CA GLY A 357 3.60 -27.33 -7.98
C GLY A 357 2.16 -26.99 -7.64
N VAL A 358 1.95 -26.12 -6.65
CA VAL A 358 0.63 -25.60 -6.28
C VAL A 358 -0.02 -24.89 -7.46
N GLN A 359 0.70 -23.97 -8.09
CA GLN A 359 0.20 -23.24 -9.26
C GLN A 359 -0.13 -24.17 -10.43
N GLY A 360 0.70 -25.18 -10.69
CA GLY A 360 0.48 -26.17 -11.74
C GLY A 360 -0.80 -26.98 -11.55
N ILE A 361 -1.03 -27.46 -10.33
CA ILE A 361 -2.26 -28.20 -10.00
C ILE A 361 -3.50 -27.29 -10.10
N LEU A 362 -3.43 -26.07 -9.60
CA LEU A 362 -4.54 -25.13 -9.69
C LEU A 362 -4.84 -24.73 -11.13
N GLN A 363 -3.81 -24.56 -11.95
CA GLN A 363 -3.97 -24.25 -13.38
C GLN A 363 -4.65 -25.42 -14.11
N ARG A 364 -4.21 -26.64 -13.84
CA ARG A 364 -4.83 -27.83 -14.43
C ARG A 364 -6.28 -27.97 -14.00
N TYR A 365 -6.58 -27.72 -12.73
CA TYR A 365 -7.94 -27.72 -12.23
C TYR A 365 -8.81 -26.68 -12.93
N LYS A 366 -8.29 -25.49 -13.15
CA LYS A 366 -8.99 -24.42 -13.87
C LYS A 366 -9.37 -24.88 -15.28
N GLU A 367 -8.47 -25.55 -15.99
CA GLU A 367 -8.73 -26.10 -17.31
C GLU A 367 -9.79 -27.22 -17.28
N LEU A 368 -9.80 -28.03 -16.22
CA LEU A 368 -10.74 -29.15 -16.08
C LEU A 368 -12.13 -28.68 -15.64
N LYS A 369 -12.30 -27.50 -15.05
CA LYS A 369 -13.59 -27.02 -14.56
C LYS A 369 -14.65 -26.97 -15.65
N ASP A 370 -14.31 -26.54 -16.84
CA ASP A 370 -15.23 -26.49 -17.97
C ASP A 370 -15.68 -27.88 -18.41
N ILE A 371 -14.76 -28.85 -18.41
CA ILE A 371 -15.02 -30.23 -18.74
C ILE A 371 -15.96 -30.84 -17.67
N ILE A 372 -15.69 -30.61 -16.40
CA ILE A 372 -16.51 -31.07 -15.28
C ILE A 372 -17.92 -30.49 -15.35
N ALA A 373 -18.07 -29.22 -15.70
CA ALA A 373 -19.37 -28.57 -15.80
C ALA A 373 -20.25 -29.15 -16.92
N ILE A 374 -19.64 -29.63 -18.00
CA ILE A 374 -20.36 -30.16 -19.18
C ILE A 374 -20.56 -31.66 -19.08
N LEU A 375 -19.50 -32.40 -18.74
CA LEU A 375 -19.47 -33.87 -18.81
C LEU A 375 -19.54 -34.58 -17.45
N GLY A 376 -19.30 -33.85 -16.37
CA GLY A 376 -19.25 -34.40 -15.01
C GLY A 376 -17.89 -35.00 -14.64
N MET A 377 -17.72 -35.29 -13.36
CA MET A 377 -16.46 -35.82 -12.80
C MET A 377 -16.10 -37.23 -13.33
N ASP A 378 -17.11 -38.02 -13.63
CA ASP A 378 -16.90 -39.44 -14.01
C ASP A 378 -16.19 -39.59 -15.36
N GLU A 379 -16.25 -38.58 -16.21
CA GLU A 379 -15.59 -38.59 -17.52
C GLU A 379 -14.09 -38.25 -17.47
N LEU A 380 -13.59 -37.86 -16.29
CA LEU A 380 -12.17 -37.57 -16.12
C LEU A 380 -11.35 -38.87 -15.99
N SER A 381 -10.09 -38.83 -16.44
CA SER A 381 -9.12 -39.87 -16.17
C SER A 381 -8.84 -39.96 -14.65
N GLU A 382 -8.34 -41.10 -14.19
CA GLU A 382 -7.98 -41.24 -12.77
C GLU A 382 -6.91 -40.24 -12.34
N GLU A 383 -5.98 -39.92 -13.22
CA GLU A 383 -4.97 -38.87 -12.99
C GLU A 383 -5.61 -37.50 -12.79
N ASP A 384 -6.55 -37.11 -13.65
CA ASP A 384 -7.25 -35.85 -13.54
C ASP A 384 -8.17 -35.77 -12.31
N LYS A 385 -8.80 -36.89 -11.92
CA LYS A 385 -9.57 -36.95 -10.68
C LYS A 385 -8.68 -36.69 -9.46
N LEU A 386 -7.48 -37.22 -9.45
CA LEU A 386 -6.52 -36.99 -8.38
C LEU A 386 -6.07 -35.52 -8.34
N VAL A 387 -5.81 -34.93 -9.50
CA VAL A 387 -5.49 -33.49 -9.61
C VAL A 387 -6.62 -32.65 -9.03
N VAL A 388 -7.87 -32.92 -9.38
CA VAL A 388 -9.04 -32.21 -8.87
C VAL A 388 -9.15 -32.36 -7.35
N ALA A 389 -8.97 -33.53 -6.81
CA ALA A 389 -9.04 -33.78 -5.37
C ALA A 389 -7.98 -32.99 -4.60
N ARG A 390 -6.74 -32.99 -5.10
CA ARG A 390 -5.64 -32.22 -4.51
C ARG A 390 -5.82 -30.73 -4.67
N ALA A 391 -6.29 -30.27 -5.83
CA ALA A 391 -6.54 -28.86 -6.10
C ALA A 391 -7.59 -28.27 -5.14
N ARG A 392 -8.65 -29.02 -4.87
CA ARG A 392 -9.70 -28.59 -3.93
C ARG A 392 -9.18 -28.48 -2.50
N LYS A 393 -8.31 -29.38 -2.08
CA LYS A 393 -7.61 -29.30 -0.79
C LYS A 393 -6.70 -28.10 -0.72
N ILE A 394 -5.96 -27.83 -1.79
CA ILE A 394 -5.06 -26.67 -1.90
C ILE A 394 -5.86 -25.36 -1.81
N GLU A 395 -6.95 -25.23 -2.57
CA GLU A 395 -7.80 -24.03 -2.52
C GLU A 395 -8.27 -23.73 -1.09
N ARG A 396 -8.73 -24.75 -0.38
CA ARG A 396 -9.21 -24.59 0.99
C ARG A 396 -8.08 -24.31 1.97
N PHE A 397 -6.92 -24.95 1.78
CA PHE A 397 -5.77 -24.74 2.64
C PHE A 397 -5.11 -23.37 2.44
N LEU A 398 -5.32 -22.70 1.30
CA LEU A 398 -4.91 -21.32 1.08
C LEU A 398 -5.73 -20.35 1.93
N SER A 399 -6.91 -20.73 2.40
CA SER A 399 -7.66 -19.94 3.36
C SER A 399 -7.05 -20.03 4.75
N GLN A 400 -7.23 -18.96 5.54
CA GLN A 400 -6.84 -18.97 6.95
C GLN A 400 -7.63 -17.93 7.73
N PRO A 401 -7.87 -18.15 9.01
CA PRO A 401 -8.53 -17.17 9.85
C PRO A 401 -7.60 -16.04 10.23
N PHE A 402 -8.09 -14.80 10.16
CA PHE A 402 -7.34 -13.61 10.52
C PHE A 402 -7.66 -13.17 11.96
N PHE A 403 -6.66 -12.66 12.66
CA PHE A 403 -6.82 -12.09 13.99
C PHE A 403 -7.80 -10.91 13.99
N VAL A 404 -7.69 -10.05 12.98
CA VAL A 404 -8.54 -8.85 12.87
C VAL A 404 -9.99 -9.18 12.54
N ALA A 405 -10.27 -10.40 12.09
CA ALA A 405 -11.62 -10.87 11.78
C ALA A 405 -12.29 -11.61 12.95
N GLU A 406 -11.59 -11.90 14.03
CA GLU A 406 -12.15 -12.59 15.21
C GLU A 406 -13.39 -11.87 15.77
N VAL A 407 -13.37 -10.54 15.78
CA VAL A 407 -14.47 -9.71 16.28
C VAL A 407 -15.76 -9.94 15.48
N PHE A 408 -15.63 -10.29 14.20
CA PHE A 408 -16.76 -10.44 13.29
C PHE A 408 -17.25 -11.89 13.15
N ASN A 409 -16.33 -12.87 13.16
CA ASN A 409 -16.67 -14.27 12.89
C ASN A 409 -16.47 -15.22 14.08
N GLY A 410 -15.90 -14.75 15.17
CA GLY A 410 -15.65 -15.54 16.36
C GLY A 410 -14.58 -16.64 16.22
N THR A 411 -13.93 -16.73 15.08
CA THR A 411 -12.89 -17.74 14.85
C THR A 411 -11.53 -17.17 15.25
N PRO A 412 -10.75 -17.85 16.12
CA PRO A 412 -9.41 -17.37 16.48
C PRO A 412 -8.49 -17.27 15.25
N GLY A 413 -7.79 -16.15 15.13
CA GLY A 413 -6.84 -15.93 14.05
C GLY A 413 -5.58 -16.77 14.18
N LYS A 414 -4.87 -16.92 13.07
CA LYS A 414 -3.63 -17.70 12.99
C LYS A 414 -2.56 -16.95 12.23
N TYR A 415 -1.37 -16.94 12.80
CA TYR A 415 -0.13 -16.57 12.12
C TYR A 415 0.56 -17.87 11.74
N VAL A 416 0.81 -18.10 10.44
CA VAL A 416 1.42 -19.34 9.97
C VAL A 416 2.85 -19.07 9.53
N PRO A 417 3.86 -19.58 10.25
CA PRO A 417 5.24 -19.45 9.79
C PRO A 417 5.45 -20.08 8.41
N LEU A 418 6.31 -19.48 7.60
CA LEU A 418 6.59 -19.93 6.24
C LEU A 418 6.98 -21.42 6.20
N LYS A 419 7.78 -21.86 7.16
CA LYS A 419 8.19 -23.27 7.30
C LYS A 419 6.99 -24.21 7.39
N GLU A 420 5.98 -23.86 8.17
CA GLU A 420 4.75 -24.66 8.31
C GLU A 420 3.90 -24.62 7.05
N THR A 421 3.85 -23.49 6.36
CA THR A 421 3.17 -23.37 5.07
C THR A 421 3.79 -24.30 4.02
N ILE A 422 5.12 -24.30 3.92
CA ILE A 422 5.86 -25.18 3.00
C ILE A 422 5.61 -26.64 3.34
N ARG A 423 5.69 -27.02 4.61
CA ARG A 423 5.46 -28.38 5.06
C ARG A 423 4.06 -28.87 4.69
N GLY A 424 3.05 -28.05 4.92
CA GLY A 424 1.67 -28.41 4.64
C GLY A 424 1.39 -28.61 3.16
N PHE A 425 1.80 -27.66 2.31
CA PHE A 425 1.59 -27.78 0.86
C PHE A 425 2.43 -28.89 0.23
N LYS A 426 3.64 -29.12 0.73
CA LYS A 426 4.46 -30.25 0.30
C LYS A 426 3.77 -31.57 0.52
N GLY A 427 3.17 -31.76 1.70
CA GLY A 427 2.42 -32.98 2.02
C GLY A 427 1.19 -33.17 1.14
N ILE A 428 0.46 -32.09 0.82
CA ILE A 428 -0.69 -32.18 -0.07
C ILE A 428 -0.25 -32.58 -1.48
N LEU A 429 0.82 -31.96 -2.00
CA LEU A 429 1.35 -32.25 -3.33
C LEU A 429 1.88 -33.68 -3.45
N SER A 430 2.51 -34.22 -2.41
CA SER A 430 3.10 -35.54 -2.42
C SER A 430 2.06 -36.65 -2.20
N GLY A 431 0.83 -36.31 -1.86
CA GLY A 431 -0.24 -37.27 -1.63
C GLY A 431 -0.36 -37.80 -0.21
N ASP A 432 0.44 -37.29 0.74
CA ASP A 432 0.41 -37.72 2.14
C ASP A 432 -0.95 -37.54 2.81
N TYR A 433 -1.76 -36.60 2.30
CA TYR A 433 -3.06 -36.24 2.85
C TYR A 433 -4.22 -36.54 1.89
N ASP A 434 -4.03 -37.42 0.90
CA ASP A 434 -5.08 -37.76 -0.07
C ASP A 434 -6.30 -38.38 0.59
N HIS A 435 -6.13 -39.03 1.73
CA HIS A 435 -7.21 -39.66 2.49
C HIS A 435 -7.97 -38.70 3.41
N ILE A 436 -7.51 -37.46 3.55
CA ILE A 436 -8.15 -36.46 4.41
C ILE A 436 -9.25 -35.75 3.64
N PRO A 437 -10.46 -35.53 4.22
CA PRO A 437 -11.52 -34.76 3.57
C PRO A 437 -11.11 -33.32 3.28
N GLU A 438 -11.53 -32.79 2.14
CA GLU A 438 -11.17 -31.41 1.74
C GLU A 438 -11.61 -30.33 2.73
N GLN A 439 -12.72 -30.54 3.43
CA GLN A 439 -13.24 -29.57 4.42
C GLN A 439 -12.34 -29.43 5.64
N ALA A 440 -11.51 -30.42 5.94
CA ALA A 440 -10.55 -30.34 7.02
C ALA A 440 -9.49 -29.25 6.79
N PHE A 441 -9.24 -28.90 5.54
CA PHE A 441 -8.25 -27.88 5.15
C PHE A 441 -8.84 -26.45 5.13
N TYR A 442 -10.15 -26.32 5.32
CA TYR A 442 -10.82 -25.01 5.23
C TYR A 442 -10.64 -24.20 6.52
N MET A 443 -10.18 -22.95 6.37
CA MET A 443 -10.01 -21.98 7.47
C MET A 443 -9.22 -22.53 8.66
N VAL A 444 -8.07 -23.08 8.36
CA VAL A 444 -7.09 -23.55 9.36
C VAL A 444 -5.77 -22.82 9.17
N GLY A 445 -4.93 -22.85 10.20
CA GLY A 445 -3.57 -22.29 10.11
C GLY A 445 -2.60 -23.30 9.51
N SER A 446 -1.93 -24.08 10.34
CA SER A 446 -0.97 -25.11 9.89
C SER A 446 -1.68 -26.39 9.47
N ILE A 447 -0.88 -27.28 8.83
CA ILE A 447 -1.39 -28.61 8.45
C ILE A 447 -1.79 -29.46 9.67
N ASP A 448 -1.15 -29.26 10.81
CA ASP A 448 -1.50 -29.97 12.04
C ASP A 448 -2.93 -29.67 12.49
N GLU A 449 -3.39 -28.44 12.30
CA GLU A 449 -4.79 -28.07 12.58
C GLU A 449 -5.76 -28.75 11.62
N ALA A 450 -5.40 -28.92 10.36
CA ALA A 450 -6.20 -29.65 9.38
C ALA A 450 -6.33 -31.12 9.78
N LEU A 451 -5.24 -31.74 10.20
CA LEU A 451 -5.22 -33.14 10.65
C LEU A 451 -6.06 -33.33 11.94
N GLU A 452 -5.98 -32.41 12.87
CA GLU A 452 -6.76 -32.39 14.09
C GLU A 452 -8.25 -32.22 13.79
N LYS A 453 -8.60 -31.29 12.90
CA LYS A 453 -9.98 -31.08 12.44
C LYS A 453 -10.55 -32.35 11.75
N ALA A 454 -9.73 -33.05 10.98
CA ALA A 454 -10.12 -34.28 10.31
C ALA A 454 -10.48 -35.40 11.30
N LYS A 455 -9.79 -35.48 12.44
CA LYS A 455 -10.08 -36.45 13.50
C LYS A 455 -11.46 -36.25 14.15
N ASN A 456 -11.93 -35.02 14.14
CA ASN A 456 -13.21 -34.63 14.74
C ASN A 456 -14.36 -34.58 13.73
N MET A 457 -14.11 -34.93 12.49
CA MET A 457 -15.10 -35.09 11.43
C MET A 457 -15.50 -36.58 11.28
#